data_f9c2a5eb0b908a0d526c580b5e74af5c
#
_entry.id   f9c2a5eb0b908a0d526c580b5e74af5c
#
_cell.length_a   1.000
_cell.length_b   1.000
_cell.length_c   1.000
_cell.angle_alpha   90.00
_cell.angle_beta   90.00
_cell.angle_gamma   90.00
#
_symmetry.space_group_name_H-M   'P 1'
#
loop_
_entity.id
_entity.type
_entity.pdbx_description
1 polymer ?
#
loop_
_entity_poly.entity_id
_entity_poly.type
_entity_poly.pdbx_seq_one_letter_code
_entity_poly.pdbx_strand_id
1 'polypeptide(L)'
;MNLFPYLAGVTLLTGLASAPAQTLFFQAGAVEFADIKISGTNVQRSVKRPDGTDATQSIPVANIIRVDFPKPDDLSAADDLILKGKYDEAFQKAKGVQDLHRLWKDKPGSWYAQATLEVVESLLRQNKYDESARLMSELRNMALPSSLQIRVTLLDALEQFQKGITGPALAKVKPLVKGAQDAETQARLHLLIGDIQFKREAFAEALDAYLQIPVFYGAEASFLPAADLGAAKSLARLSRLQDAMDSFTRIIERYAGTLEADEAKVEKAALAKLTGAAP
;
A
#
# COMPACT_ATOMS: atom_id res chain seq x y z
N MET A 1 -23.81 -14.68 40.78
CA MET A 1 -24.61 -15.79 40.24
C MET A 1 -24.20 -15.99 38.81
N ASN A 2 -23.43 -17.07 38.59
CA ASN A 2 -22.79 -17.40 37.30
C ASN A 2 -23.85 -17.83 36.28
N LEU A 3 -23.76 -17.24 35.06
CA LEU A 3 -24.50 -17.74 33.91
C LEU A 3 -23.57 -17.68 32.68
N PHE A 4 -22.72 -18.70 32.55
CA PHE A 4 -22.27 -19.22 31.27
C PHE A 4 -22.26 -20.75 31.40
N PRO A 5 -23.07 -21.44 30.64
CA PRO A 5 -22.52 -22.49 29.79
C PRO A 5 -23.20 -22.48 28.43
N TYR A 6 -22.42 -22.72 27.36
CA TYR A 6 -22.67 -23.71 26.31
C TYR A 6 -21.73 -23.43 25.17
N LEU A 7 -20.57 -24.05 25.26
CA LEU A 7 -19.83 -24.50 24.10
C LEU A 7 -20.39 -25.86 23.72
N ALA A 8 -21.05 -25.99 22.58
CA ALA A 8 -21.21 -27.30 21.96
C ALA A 8 -21.66 -27.14 20.50
N GLY A 9 -20.96 -27.84 19.61
CA GLY A 9 -21.50 -28.25 18.35
C GLY A 9 -20.95 -27.51 17.11
N VAL A 10 -19.70 -27.77 16.75
CA VAL A 10 -19.22 -27.58 15.37
C VAL A 10 -19.78 -28.73 14.55
N THR A 11 -20.78 -28.46 13.72
CA THR A 11 -21.17 -29.37 12.64
C THR A 11 -20.53 -28.88 11.37
N LEU A 12 -19.52 -29.58 10.87
CA LEU A 12 -18.96 -29.38 9.54
C LEU A 12 -20.07 -29.64 8.50
N LEU A 13 -20.46 -28.62 7.76
CA LEU A 13 -21.14 -28.73 6.49
C LEU A 13 -20.21 -28.23 5.39
N THR A 14 -19.79 -29.16 4.56
CA THR A 14 -18.94 -29.01 3.38
C THR A 14 -19.65 -28.19 2.32
N GLY A 15 -18.90 -27.17 1.75
CA GLY A 15 -19.09 -26.77 0.36
C GLY A 15 -19.88 -25.50 0.07
N LEU A 16 -19.60 -24.41 0.80
CA LEU A 16 -19.75 -23.03 0.29
C LEU A 16 -18.53 -22.27 0.78
N ALA A 17 -17.82 -21.58 -0.10
CA ALA A 17 -16.77 -20.68 0.29
C ALA A 17 -17.40 -19.61 1.20
N SER A 18 -17.29 -19.81 2.51
CA SER A 18 -17.74 -18.83 3.49
C SER A 18 -16.85 -17.59 3.33
N ALA A 19 -17.46 -16.42 3.20
CA ALA A 19 -16.74 -15.17 3.34
C ALA A 19 -15.87 -15.25 4.62
N PRO A 20 -14.62 -14.80 4.56
CA PRO A 20 -13.72 -14.89 5.71
C PRO A 20 -14.38 -14.21 6.92
N ALA A 21 -14.41 -14.93 8.04
CA ALA A 21 -15.10 -14.48 9.25
C ALA A 21 -14.47 -13.18 9.76
N GLN A 22 -15.32 -12.20 10.07
CA GLN A 22 -14.93 -10.95 10.72
C GLN A 22 -14.99 -11.15 12.23
N THR A 23 -13.91 -10.84 12.94
CA THR A 23 -13.84 -11.06 14.39
C THR A 23 -13.81 -9.74 15.14
N LEU A 24 -14.70 -9.59 16.13
CA LEU A 24 -14.72 -8.46 17.05
C LEU A 24 -14.29 -8.93 18.45
N PHE A 25 -13.34 -8.20 19.04
CA PHE A 25 -12.78 -8.51 20.35
C PHE A 25 -13.32 -7.54 21.40
N PHE A 26 -13.71 -8.10 22.54
CA PHE A 26 -14.24 -7.42 23.72
C PHE A 26 -13.40 -7.78 24.94
N GLN A 27 -13.56 -7.08 26.06
CA GLN A 27 -12.88 -7.45 27.31
C GLN A 27 -13.17 -8.89 27.77
N ALA A 28 -14.37 -9.41 27.48
CA ALA A 28 -14.82 -10.72 27.88
C ALA A 28 -14.57 -11.85 26.86
N GLY A 29 -13.94 -11.55 25.72
CA GLY A 29 -13.67 -12.53 24.66
C GLY A 29 -13.83 -12.00 23.25
N ALA A 30 -13.89 -12.89 22.27
CA ALA A 30 -14.05 -12.57 20.86
C ALA A 30 -15.35 -13.18 20.30
N VAL A 31 -15.92 -12.54 19.29
CA VAL A 31 -17.10 -13.01 18.57
C VAL A 31 -16.84 -12.91 17.07
N GLU A 32 -17.06 -14.01 16.37
CA GLU A 32 -17.01 -14.09 14.92
C GLU A 32 -18.37 -13.73 14.32
N PHE A 33 -18.34 -13.01 13.21
CA PHE A 33 -19.51 -12.61 12.46
C PHE A 33 -19.33 -12.99 10.98
N ALA A 34 -20.33 -13.63 10.39
CA ALA A 34 -20.39 -13.80 8.93
C ALA A 34 -20.69 -12.46 8.23
N ASP A 35 -21.62 -11.67 8.81
CA ASP A 35 -21.99 -10.34 8.34
C ASP A 35 -22.13 -9.37 9.52
N ILE A 36 -21.45 -8.24 9.43
CA ILE A 36 -21.60 -7.15 10.39
C ILE A 36 -22.58 -6.13 9.80
N LYS A 37 -23.72 -5.96 10.48
CA LYS A 37 -24.65 -4.86 10.19
C LYS A 37 -24.36 -3.69 11.11
N ILE A 38 -24.21 -2.50 10.53
CA ILE A 38 -23.94 -1.27 11.26
C ILE A 38 -25.22 -0.43 11.32
N SER A 39 -25.56 0.05 12.51
CA SER A 39 -26.66 0.98 12.75
C SER A 39 -26.16 2.12 13.65
N GLY A 40 -25.88 3.27 13.06
CA GLY A 40 -25.24 4.39 13.74
C GLY A 40 -23.85 4.01 14.29
N THR A 41 -23.68 4.09 15.62
CA THR A 41 -22.45 3.70 16.33
C THR A 41 -22.51 2.30 16.93
N ASN A 42 -23.46 1.46 16.49
CA ASN A 42 -23.65 0.11 17.00
C ASN A 42 -23.44 -0.93 15.90
N VAL A 43 -22.94 -2.09 16.32
CA VAL A 43 -22.95 -3.32 15.53
C VAL A 43 -24.19 -4.10 15.90
N GLN A 44 -24.88 -4.61 14.89
CA GLN A 44 -26.06 -5.47 15.08
C GLN A 44 -25.77 -6.89 14.61
N ARG A 45 -26.19 -7.87 15.38
CA ARG A 45 -26.20 -9.29 15.00
C ARG A 45 -27.51 -9.96 15.36
N SER A 46 -27.89 -10.96 14.57
CA SER A 46 -28.94 -11.87 14.93
C SER A 46 -28.44 -12.89 15.94
N VAL A 47 -29.18 -13.09 17.02
CA VAL A 47 -28.91 -14.11 18.04
C VAL A 47 -30.18 -14.93 18.26
N LYS A 48 -30.05 -16.23 18.43
CA LYS A 48 -31.20 -17.07 18.82
C LYS A 48 -31.43 -16.99 20.31
N ARG A 49 -32.66 -16.72 20.70
CA ARG A 49 -33.09 -16.80 22.10
C ARG A 49 -33.26 -18.27 22.54
N PRO A 50 -33.31 -18.54 23.86
CA PRO A 50 -33.55 -19.88 24.38
C PRO A 50 -34.87 -20.51 23.89
N ASP A 51 -35.85 -19.70 23.52
CA ASP A 51 -37.15 -20.11 22.97
C ASP A 51 -37.12 -20.42 21.45
N GLY A 52 -35.92 -20.30 20.82
CA GLY A 52 -35.72 -20.54 19.39
C GLY A 52 -36.05 -19.35 18.49
N THR A 53 -36.57 -18.25 19.04
CA THR A 53 -36.86 -17.03 18.27
C THR A 53 -35.59 -16.22 17.98
N ASP A 54 -35.55 -15.53 16.84
CA ASP A 54 -34.45 -14.64 16.49
C ASP A 54 -34.61 -13.29 17.20
N ALA A 55 -33.48 -12.77 17.69
CA ALA A 55 -33.40 -11.45 18.29
C ALA A 55 -32.19 -10.68 17.70
N THR A 56 -32.32 -9.38 17.59
CA THR A 56 -31.21 -8.52 17.23
C THR A 56 -30.51 -8.03 18.48
N GLN A 57 -29.22 -8.39 18.61
CA GLN A 57 -28.35 -7.82 19.63
C GLN A 57 -27.63 -6.61 19.04
N SER A 58 -27.71 -5.48 19.73
CA SER A 58 -27.01 -4.24 19.38
C SER A 58 -25.83 -4.02 20.33
N ILE A 59 -24.63 -3.88 19.80
CA ILE A 59 -23.38 -3.76 20.55
C ILE A 59 -22.74 -2.42 20.19
N PRO A 60 -22.53 -1.50 21.16
CA PRO A 60 -21.82 -0.27 20.89
C PRO A 60 -20.37 -0.51 20.42
N VAL A 61 -19.92 0.18 19.37
CA VAL A 61 -18.54 0.11 18.88
C VAL A 61 -17.54 0.50 19.97
N ALA A 62 -17.93 1.37 20.90
CA ALA A 62 -17.12 1.74 22.06
C ALA A 62 -16.66 0.54 22.90
N ASN A 63 -17.48 -0.52 22.98
CA ASN A 63 -17.18 -1.73 23.75
C ASN A 63 -16.23 -2.70 23.01
N ILE A 64 -15.91 -2.43 21.73
CA ILE A 64 -15.01 -3.23 20.92
C ILE A 64 -13.60 -2.68 21.11
N ILE A 65 -12.67 -3.53 21.51
CA ILE A 65 -11.28 -3.15 21.80
C ILE A 65 -10.35 -3.35 20.60
N ARG A 66 -10.68 -4.33 19.74
CA ARG A 66 -9.92 -4.66 18.52
C ARG A 66 -10.87 -5.32 17.51
N VAL A 67 -10.53 -5.21 16.26
CA VAL A 67 -11.19 -5.93 15.15
C VAL A 67 -10.17 -6.78 14.41
N ASP A 68 -10.64 -7.83 13.75
CA ASP A 68 -9.83 -8.63 12.82
C ASP A 68 -10.68 -8.84 11.57
N PHE A 69 -10.38 -8.06 10.56
CA PHE A 69 -11.06 -8.09 9.28
C PHE A 69 -10.12 -8.64 8.20
N PRO A 70 -10.61 -9.50 7.30
CA PRO A 70 -9.82 -9.91 6.15
C PRO A 70 -9.37 -8.70 5.34
N LYS A 71 -8.18 -8.80 4.74
CA LYS A 71 -7.67 -7.71 3.89
C LYS A 71 -8.63 -7.52 2.71
N PRO A 72 -9.16 -6.30 2.50
CA PRO A 72 -10.02 -6.02 1.35
C PRO A 72 -9.25 -6.14 0.04
N ASP A 73 -9.83 -6.83 -0.96
CA ASP A 73 -9.23 -6.96 -2.30
C ASP A 73 -9.00 -5.60 -2.96
N ASP A 74 -9.93 -4.65 -2.75
CA ASP A 74 -9.82 -3.29 -3.27
C ASP A 74 -8.60 -2.54 -2.71
N LEU A 75 -8.12 -2.87 -1.52
CA LEU A 75 -6.91 -2.27 -0.96
C LEU A 75 -5.65 -2.76 -1.70
N SER A 76 -5.57 -4.07 -1.98
CA SER A 76 -4.49 -4.63 -2.79
C SER A 76 -4.54 -4.10 -4.25
N ALA A 77 -5.74 -3.99 -4.81
CA ALA A 77 -5.92 -3.43 -6.15
C ALA A 77 -5.55 -1.94 -6.23
N ALA A 78 -5.81 -1.15 -5.18
CA ALA A 78 -5.43 0.26 -5.13
C ALA A 78 -3.90 0.42 -5.18
N ASP A 79 -3.19 -0.41 -4.44
CA ASP A 79 -1.73 -0.46 -4.41
C ASP A 79 -1.13 -0.74 -5.80
N ASP A 80 -1.62 -1.79 -6.47
CA ASP A 80 -1.22 -2.13 -7.84
C ASP A 80 -1.53 -1.00 -8.84
N LEU A 81 -2.65 -0.32 -8.68
CA LEU A 81 -3.05 0.78 -9.55
C LEU A 81 -2.15 2.01 -9.37
N ILE A 82 -1.70 2.30 -8.13
CA ILE A 82 -0.71 3.37 -7.86
C ILE A 82 0.58 3.09 -8.64
N LEU A 83 1.10 1.87 -8.56
CA LEU A 83 2.32 1.48 -9.25
C LEU A 83 2.17 1.51 -10.79
N LYS A 84 0.96 1.28 -11.30
CA LYS A 84 0.62 1.40 -12.73
C LYS A 84 0.28 2.84 -13.17
N GLY A 85 0.43 3.85 -12.32
CA GLY A 85 0.12 5.24 -12.62
C GLY A 85 -1.37 5.58 -12.74
N LYS A 86 -2.26 4.66 -12.36
CA LYS A 86 -3.73 4.80 -12.44
C LYS A 86 -4.31 5.39 -11.15
N TYR A 87 -3.89 6.61 -10.86
CA TYR A 87 -4.12 7.22 -9.53
C TYR A 87 -5.58 7.52 -9.21
N ASP A 88 -6.42 7.86 -10.20
CA ASP A 88 -7.85 8.09 -9.97
C ASP A 88 -8.59 6.80 -9.63
N GLU A 89 -8.28 5.70 -10.34
CA GLU A 89 -8.87 4.38 -10.05
C GLU A 89 -8.41 3.89 -8.65
N ALA A 90 -7.12 4.06 -8.34
CA ALA A 90 -6.56 3.74 -7.04
C ALA A 90 -7.25 4.50 -5.90
N PHE A 91 -7.41 5.81 -6.08
CA PHE A 91 -8.11 6.67 -5.14
C PHE A 91 -9.53 6.16 -4.85
N GLN A 92 -10.31 5.83 -5.88
CA GLN A 92 -11.69 5.36 -5.69
C GLN A 92 -11.76 4.05 -4.90
N LYS A 93 -10.87 3.10 -5.22
CA LYS A 93 -10.82 1.82 -4.49
C LYS A 93 -10.41 1.99 -3.04
N ALA A 94 -9.31 2.70 -2.79
CA ALA A 94 -8.83 2.96 -1.44
C ALA A 94 -9.84 3.78 -0.62
N LYS A 95 -10.50 4.77 -1.24
CA LYS A 95 -11.53 5.59 -0.61
C LYS A 95 -12.75 4.77 -0.20
N GLY A 96 -13.17 3.82 -1.03
CA GLY A 96 -14.26 2.88 -0.69
C GLY A 96 -13.92 2.09 0.58
N VAL A 97 -12.71 1.54 0.67
CA VAL A 97 -12.24 0.83 1.87
C VAL A 97 -12.13 1.77 3.08
N GLN A 98 -11.59 2.97 2.91
CA GLN A 98 -11.49 3.98 3.96
C GLN A 98 -12.87 4.29 4.55
N ASP A 99 -13.88 4.50 3.70
CA ASP A 99 -15.23 4.86 4.15
C ASP A 99 -15.92 3.69 4.88
N LEU A 100 -15.77 2.46 4.40
CA LEU A 100 -16.25 1.25 5.07
C LEU A 100 -15.64 1.08 6.46
N HIS A 101 -14.35 1.39 6.61
CA HIS A 101 -13.63 1.22 7.85
C HIS A 101 -13.63 2.46 8.76
N ARG A 102 -14.30 3.54 8.38
CA ARG A 102 -14.32 4.81 9.13
C ARG A 102 -14.80 4.65 10.58
N LEU A 103 -15.80 3.81 10.80
CA LEU A 103 -16.33 3.53 12.14
C LEU A 103 -15.29 2.85 13.06
N TRP A 104 -14.33 2.17 12.44
CA TRP A 104 -13.29 1.38 13.11
C TRP A 104 -11.93 2.08 13.14
N LYS A 105 -11.84 3.36 12.77
CA LYS A 105 -10.58 4.06 12.55
C LYS A 105 -9.63 3.98 13.75
N ASP A 106 -10.16 4.02 14.98
CA ASP A 106 -9.40 3.98 16.22
C ASP A 106 -9.23 2.56 16.78
N LYS A 107 -9.65 1.52 16.05
CA LYS A 107 -9.58 0.14 16.49
C LYS A 107 -8.39 -0.58 15.85
N PRO A 108 -7.49 -1.20 16.67
CA PRO A 108 -6.46 -2.07 16.13
C PRO A 108 -7.06 -3.18 15.24
N GLY A 109 -6.41 -3.48 14.12
CA GLY A 109 -6.89 -4.46 13.13
C GLY A 109 -7.86 -3.92 12.08
N SER A 110 -8.22 -2.63 12.17
CA SER A 110 -8.96 -1.93 11.10
C SER A 110 -8.05 -1.61 9.91
N TRP A 111 -8.61 -1.67 8.71
CA TRP A 111 -7.92 -1.27 7.47
C TRP A 111 -8.01 0.22 7.17
N TYR A 112 -8.59 1.03 8.09
CA TYR A 112 -8.77 2.46 7.87
C TYR A 112 -7.45 3.20 7.60
N ALA A 113 -6.43 2.95 8.42
CA ALA A 113 -5.15 3.63 8.29
C ALA A 113 -4.42 3.25 7.00
N GLN A 114 -4.38 1.96 6.64
CA GLN A 114 -3.79 1.50 5.38
C GLN A 114 -4.52 2.10 4.17
N ALA A 115 -5.86 2.04 4.16
CA ALA A 115 -6.64 2.65 3.09
C ALA A 115 -6.41 4.17 2.98
N THR A 116 -6.27 4.86 4.12
CA THR A 116 -5.96 6.29 4.14
C THR A 116 -4.57 6.58 3.56
N LEU A 117 -3.57 5.72 3.80
CA LEU A 117 -2.24 5.85 3.17
C LEU A 117 -2.31 5.74 1.65
N GLU A 118 -3.08 4.78 1.09
CA GLU A 118 -3.27 4.64 -0.36
C GLU A 118 -4.04 5.83 -0.96
N VAL A 119 -5.05 6.35 -0.25
CA VAL A 119 -5.75 7.60 -0.64
C VAL A 119 -4.77 8.77 -0.70
N VAL A 120 -3.93 8.93 0.33
CA VAL A 120 -2.92 10.00 0.38
C VAL A 120 -1.91 9.86 -0.75
N GLU A 121 -1.37 8.65 -0.97
CA GLU A 121 -0.41 8.44 -2.07
C GLU A 121 -1.03 8.78 -3.42
N SER A 122 -2.25 8.33 -3.67
CA SER A 122 -2.99 8.66 -4.89
C SER A 122 -3.19 10.16 -5.09
N LEU A 123 -3.50 10.90 -4.01
CA LEU A 123 -3.64 12.36 -4.05
C LEU A 123 -2.30 13.06 -4.30
N LEU A 124 -1.23 12.63 -3.65
CA LEU A 124 0.10 13.18 -3.85
C LEU A 124 0.55 13.00 -5.30
N ARG A 125 0.39 11.80 -5.87
CA ARG A 125 0.71 11.51 -7.27
C ARG A 125 -0.08 12.37 -8.27
N GLN A 126 -1.23 12.89 -7.87
CA GLN A 126 -2.05 13.84 -8.63
C GLN A 126 -1.76 15.31 -8.30
N ASN A 127 -0.77 15.59 -7.45
CA ASN A 127 -0.44 16.93 -6.93
C ASN A 127 -1.59 17.60 -6.13
N LYS A 128 -2.53 16.83 -5.57
CA LYS A 128 -3.63 17.30 -4.73
C LYS A 128 -3.17 17.47 -3.26
N TYR A 129 -2.26 18.40 -3.03
CA TYR A 129 -1.54 18.53 -1.75
C TYR A 129 -2.44 18.97 -0.59
N ASP A 130 -3.44 19.82 -0.83
CA ASP A 130 -4.32 20.32 0.24
C ASP A 130 -5.22 19.19 0.79
N GLU A 131 -5.70 18.31 -0.07
CA GLU A 131 -6.51 17.17 0.34
C GLU A 131 -5.66 16.13 1.07
N SER A 132 -4.47 15.85 0.56
CA SER A 132 -3.52 14.91 1.19
C SER A 132 -3.09 15.39 2.57
N ALA A 133 -2.84 16.70 2.75
CA ALA A 133 -2.39 17.28 4.02
C ALA A 133 -3.37 17.05 5.16
N ARG A 134 -4.68 17.10 4.91
CA ARG A 134 -5.72 16.82 5.93
C ARG A 134 -5.63 15.39 6.41
N LEU A 135 -5.54 14.43 5.49
CA LEU A 135 -5.45 13.00 5.80
C LEU A 135 -4.12 12.65 6.45
N MET A 136 -3.02 13.27 6.02
CA MET A 136 -1.72 13.13 6.67
C MET A 136 -1.75 13.63 8.12
N SER A 137 -2.44 14.74 8.40
CA SER A 137 -2.64 15.22 9.77
C SER A 137 -3.44 14.23 10.61
N GLU A 138 -4.48 13.63 10.05
CA GLU A 138 -5.26 12.58 10.73
C GLU A 138 -4.38 11.36 11.06
N LEU A 139 -3.62 10.85 10.09
CA LEU A 139 -2.73 9.70 10.29
C LEU A 139 -1.67 9.95 11.38
N ARG A 140 -1.09 11.14 11.44
CA ARG A 140 -0.09 11.49 12.47
C ARG A 140 -0.67 11.53 13.89
N ASN A 141 -1.97 11.78 14.02
CA ASN A 141 -2.68 11.80 15.31
C ASN A 141 -3.22 10.41 15.72
N MET A 142 -3.10 9.41 14.87
CA MET A 142 -3.50 8.04 15.19
C MET A 142 -2.38 7.27 15.89
N ALA A 143 -2.74 6.36 16.78
CA ALA A 143 -1.81 5.39 17.38
C ALA A 143 -1.50 4.27 16.36
N LEU A 144 -0.58 4.53 15.43
CA LEU A 144 -0.21 3.62 14.38
C LEU A 144 0.90 2.67 14.80
N PRO A 145 0.90 1.40 14.33
CA PRO A 145 2.05 0.51 14.45
C PRO A 145 3.26 1.06 13.66
N SER A 146 4.47 0.65 14.04
CA SER A 146 5.72 1.19 13.49
C SER A 146 5.80 1.07 11.96
N SER A 147 5.28 -0.02 11.37
CA SER A 147 5.25 -0.21 9.92
C SER A 147 4.44 0.90 9.21
N LEU A 148 3.28 1.26 9.74
CA LEU A 148 2.47 2.35 9.16
C LEU A 148 3.06 3.74 9.45
N GLN A 149 3.75 3.93 10.59
CA GLN A 149 4.48 5.18 10.85
C GLN A 149 5.60 5.39 9.82
N ILE A 150 6.31 4.33 9.43
CA ILE A 150 7.30 4.37 8.35
C ILE A 150 6.63 4.81 7.04
N ARG A 151 5.46 4.25 6.70
CA ARG A 151 4.72 4.63 5.48
C ARG A 151 4.27 6.10 5.51
N VAL A 152 3.79 6.61 6.65
CA VAL A 152 3.47 8.04 6.83
C VAL A 152 4.70 8.91 6.53
N THR A 153 5.87 8.55 7.08
CA THR A 153 7.11 9.30 6.87
C THR A 153 7.59 9.22 5.40
N LEU A 154 7.39 8.07 4.74
CA LEU A 154 7.68 7.89 3.32
C LEU A 154 6.80 8.83 2.47
N LEU A 155 5.50 8.94 2.76
CA LEU A 155 4.60 9.84 2.04
C LEU A 155 4.95 11.33 2.28
N ASP A 156 5.38 11.70 3.48
CA ASP A 156 5.93 13.03 3.73
C ASP A 156 7.15 13.33 2.85
N ALA A 157 8.01 12.35 2.67
CA ALA A 157 9.19 12.51 1.82
C ALA A 157 8.81 12.53 0.32
N LEU A 158 7.82 11.72 -0.09
CA LEU A 158 7.28 11.74 -1.44
C LEU A 158 6.72 13.12 -1.80
N GLU A 159 5.94 13.73 -0.89
CA GLU A 159 5.44 15.09 -1.06
C GLU A 159 6.57 16.11 -1.24
N GLN A 160 7.60 16.04 -0.39
CA GLN A 160 8.77 16.92 -0.51
C GLN A 160 9.50 16.72 -1.84
N PHE A 161 9.69 15.47 -2.24
CA PHE A 161 10.32 15.13 -3.53
C PHE A 161 9.56 15.71 -4.71
N GLN A 162 8.23 15.57 -4.74
CA GLN A 162 7.39 16.11 -5.81
C GLN A 162 7.42 17.63 -5.87
N LYS A 163 7.53 18.31 -4.72
CA LYS A 163 7.74 19.75 -4.62
C LYS A 163 9.18 20.17 -4.96
N GLY A 164 10.06 19.26 -5.38
CA GLY A 164 11.45 19.52 -5.71
C GLY A 164 12.40 19.66 -4.52
N ILE A 165 11.93 19.38 -3.31
CA ILE A 165 12.71 19.50 -2.06
C ILE A 165 13.44 18.18 -1.80
N THR A 166 14.47 17.89 -2.61
CA THR A 166 15.13 16.58 -2.64
C THR A 166 16.02 16.27 -1.43
N GLY A 167 16.75 17.26 -0.90
CA GLY A 167 17.64 17.07 0.26
C GLY A 167 16.93 16.61 1.51
N PRO A 168 15.94 17.36 2.03
CA PRO A 168 15.11 16.96 3.14
C PRO A 168 14.35 15.65 2.92
N ALA A 169 13.82 15.41 1.71
CA ALA A 169 13.17 14.14 1.37
C ALA A 169 14.12 12.95 1.56
N LEU A 170 15.34 13.03 1.05
CA LEU A 170 16.36 11.99 1.21
C LEU A 170 16.74 11.77 2.67
N ALA A 171 16.91 12.85 3.43
CA ALA A 171 17.25 12.78 4.85
C ALA A 171 16.16 12.05 5.67
N LYS A 172 14.89 12.16 5.26
CA LYS A 172 13.77 11.45 5.89
C LYS A 172 13.76 9.95 5.57
N VAL A 173 13.97 9.56 4.31
CA VAL A 173 13.78 8.15 3.89
C VAL A 173 14.99 7.26 4.18
N LYS A 174 16.23 7.77 4.08
CA LYS A 174 17.43 6.95 4.32
C LYS A 174 17.45 6.21 5.66
N PRO A 175 17.11 6.83 6.81
CA PRO A 175 17.08 6.12 8.09
C PRO A 175 16.02 5.03 8.16
N LEU A 176 14.92 5.15 7.40
CA LEU A 176 13.80 4.22 7.45
C LEU A 176 14.15 2.83 6.93
N VAL A 177 15.09 2.72 6.00
CA VAL A 177 15.57 1.44 5.44
C VAL A 177 16.01 0.46 6.55
N LYS A 178 16.63 0.96 7.63
CA LYS A 178 17.03 0.11 8.77
C LYS A 178 15.86 -0.36 9.63
N GLY A 179 14.74 0.37 9.60
CA GLY A 179 13.57 0.11 10.44
C GLY A 179 12.47 -0.71 9.76
N ALA A 180 12.43 -0.69 8.43
CA ALA A 180 11.41 -1.41 7.67
C ALA A 180 11.68 -2.91 7.69
N GLN A 181 10.68 -3.71 8.08
CA GLN A 181 10.80 -5.16 8.23
C GLN A 181 10.18 -5.94 7.07
N ASP A 182 9.25 -5.33 6.34
CA ASP A 182 8.56 -5.97 5.22
C ASP A 182 9.15 -5.58 3.86
N ALA A 183 9.09 -6.52 2.92
CA ALA A 183 9.71 -6.39 1.61
C ALA A 183 9.07 -5.28 0.76
N GLU A 184 7.76 -5.12 0.86
CA GLU A 184 7.02 -4.08 0.11
C GLU A 184 7.47 -2.67 0.53
N THR A 185 7.52 -2.40 1.85
CA THR A 185 8.00 -1.11 2.37
C THR A 185 9.45 -0.86 1.97
N GLN A 186 10.30 -1.90 1.99
CA GLN A 186 11.69 -1.79 1.52
C GLN A 186 11.76 -1.43 0.03
N ALA A 187 10.99 -2.10 -0.82
CA ALA A 187 10.94 -1.79 -2.25
C ALA A 187 10.50 -0.34 -2.51
N ARG A 188 9.46 0.13 -1.81
CA ARG A 188 9.00 1.53 -1.88
C ARG A 188 10.06 2.52 -1.45
N LEU A 189 10.77 2.25 -0.36
CA LEU A 189 11.87 3.11 0.12
C LEU A 189 13.00 3.19 -0.89
N HIS A 190 13.45 2.06 -1.41
CA HIS A 190 14.52 2.01 -2.39
C HIS A 190 14.14 2.67 -3.71
N LEU A 191 12.87 2.52 -4.16
CA LEU A 191 12.38 3.21 -5.36
C LEU A 191 12.42 4.73 -5.16
N LEU A 192 11.87 5.24 -4.05
CA LEU A 192 11.87 6.67 -3.76
C LEU A 192 13.29 7.22 -3.54
N ILE A 193 14.19 6.48 -2.90
CA ILE A 193 15.62 6.87 -2.77
C ILE A 193 16.25 6.97 -4.14
N GLY A 194 16.02 6.01 -5.03
CA GLY A 194 16.50 6.03 -6.41
C GLY A 194 16.01 7.26 -7.17
N ASP A 195 14.70 7.54 -7.11
CA ASP A 195 14.08 8.70 -7.76
C ASP A 195 14.68 10.02 -7.24
N ILE A 196 14.85 10.16 -5.91
CA ILE A 196 15.45 11.35 -5.30
C ILE A 196 16.89 11.51 -5.74
N GLN A 197 17.69 10.44 -5.71
CA GLN A 197 19.11 10.49 -6.12
C GLN A 197 19.24 10.78 -7.61
N PHE A 198 18.40 10.19 -8.45
CA PHE A 198 18.36 10.49 -9.88
C PHE A 198 18.06 11.97 -10.15
N LYS A 199 17.05 12.54 -9.47
CA LYS A 199 16.69 13.96 -9.55
C LYS A 199 17.83 14.88 -9.11
N ARG A 200 18.69 14.41 -8.21
CA ARG A 200 19.89 15.13 -7.72
C ARG A 200 21.11 14.91 -8.59
N GLU A 201 20.98 14.20 -9.69
CA GLU A 201 22.05 13.81 -10.60
C GLU A 201 23.14 12.90 -9.96
N ALA A 202 22.83 12.31 -8.81
CA ALA A 202 23.65 11.30 -8.14
C ALA A 202 23.35 9.91 -8.74
N PHE A 203 23.74 9.73 -10.02
CA PHE A 203 23.29 8.60 -10.83
C PHE A 203 23.85 7.24 -10.37
N ALA A 204 25.04 7.22 -9.77
CA ALA A 204 25.61 5.99 -9.21
C ALA A 204 24.78 5.52 -7.99
N GLU A 205 24.48 6.42 -7.07
CA GLU A 205 23.66 6.15 -5.89
C GLU A 205 22.20 5.84 -6.27
N ALA A 206 21.69 6.45 -7.34
CA ALA A 206 20.37 6.12 -7.89
C ALA A 206 20.35 4.68 -8.42
N LEU A 207 21.37 4.30 -9.22
CA LEU A 207 21.51 2.94 -9.73
C LEU A 207 21.57 1.93 -8.61
N ASP A 208 22.39 2.16 -7.59
CA ASP A 208 22.50 1.28 -6.43
C ASP A 208 21.13 1.09 -5.73
N ALA A 209 20.39 2.19 -5.53
CA ALA A 209 19.07 2.13 -4.88
C ALA A 209 18.06 1.34 -5.71
N TYR A 210 17.97 1.57 -7.01
CA TYR A 210 17.06 0.82 -7.88
C TYR A 210 17.41 -0.66 -7.94
N LEU A 211 18.69 -1.03 -7.99
CA LEU A 211 19.13 -2.42 -8.05
C LEU A 211 18.88 -3.20 -6.76
N GLN A 212 18.69 -2.54 -5.60
CA GLN A 212 18.26 -3.24 -4.38
C GLN A 212 16.95 -4.01 -4.61
N ILE A 213 16.04 -3.47 -5.43
CA ILE A 213 14.70 -4.05 -5.61
C ILE A 213 14.76 -5.40 -6.32
N PRO A 214 15.30 -5.56 -7.54
CA PRO A 214 15.37 -6.87 -8.19
C PRO A 214 16.30 -7.86 -7.47
N VAL A 215 17.30 -7.38 -6.72
CA VAL A 215 18.28 -8.25 -6.04
C VAL A 215 17.72 -8.80 -4.73
N PHE A 216 17.08 -7.99 -3.90
CA PHE A 216 16.66 -8.40 -2.56
C PHE A 216 15.14 -8.51 -2.39
N TYR A 217 14.37 -7.82 -3.22
CA TYR A 217 12.92 -7.72 -3.12
C TYR A 217 12.20 -8.16 -4.41
N GLY A 218 12.83 -9.06 -5.17
CA GLY A 218 12.31 -9.51 -6.48
C GLY A 218 10.95 -10.23 -6.42
N ALA A 219 10.50 -10.65 -5.24
CA ALA A 219 9.14 -11.16 -5.03
C ALA A 219 8.06 -10.07 -5.14
N GLU A 220 8.44 -8.80 -4.91
CA GLU A 220 7.57 -7.63 -5.03
C GLU A 220 7.48 -7.22 -6.52
N ALA A 221 6.86 -8.07 -7.33
CA ALA A 221 6.89 -8.00 -8.80
C ALA A 221 6.37 -6.66 -9.36
N SER A 222 5.43 -6.01 -8.67
CA SER A 222 4.83 -4.73 -9.08
C SER A 222 5.83 -3.57 -9.10
N PHE A 223 6.93 -3.66 -8.34
CA PHE A 223 7.99 -2.62 -8.31
C PHE A 223 9.07 -2.81 -9.36
N LEU A 224 9.21 -4.02 -9.93
CA LEU A 224 10.31 -4.34 -10.84
C LEU A 224 10.35 -3.47 -12.10
N PRO A 225 9.21 -3.16 -12.78
CA PRO A 225 9.26 -2.35 -13.99
C PRO A 225 9.86 -0.95 -13.75
N ALA A 226 9.40 -0.27 -12.69
CA ALA A 226 9.88 1.07 -12.34
C ALA A 226 11.35 1.05 -11.89
N ALA A 227 11.75 0.04 -11.12
CA ALA A 227 13.12 -0.12 -10.65
C ALA A 227 14.10 -0.39 -11.82
N ASP A 228 13.75 -1.33 -12.70
CA ASP A 228 14.57 -1.67 -13.88
C ASP A 228 14.70 -0.46 -14.81
N LEU A 229 13.60 0.29 -15.02
CA LEU A 229 13.64 1.52 -15.83
C LEU A 229 14.53 2.60 -15.21
N GLY A 230 14.40 2.85 -13.90
CA GLY A 230 15.24 3.80 -13.17
C GLY A 230 16.72 3.42 -13.22
N ALA A 231 17.03 2.13 -13.08
CA ALA A 231 18.40 1.62 -13.23
C ALA A 231 18.94 1.81 -14.64
N ALA A 232 18.16 1.49 -15.69
CA ALA A 232 18.56 1.67 -17.08
C ALA A 232 18.82 3.15 -17.43
N LYS A 233 17.94 4.06 -16.96
CA LYS A 233 18.13 5.52 -17.12
C LYS A 233 19.39 5.98 -16.38
N SER A 234 19.68 5.46 -15.20
CA SER A 234 20.89 5.77 -14.44
C SER A 234 22.15 5.32 -15.17
N LEU A 235 22.14 4.11 -15.76
CA LEU A 235 23.24 3.60 -16.61
C LEU A 235 23.51 4.53 -17.80
N ALA A 236 22.46 4.99 -18.49
CA ALA A 236 22.60 5.92 -19.60
C ALA A 236 23.27 7.25 -19.18
N ARG A 237 22.87 7.78 -18.01
CA ARG A 237 23.45 9.03 -17.45
C ARG A 237 24.90 8.84 -16.95
N LEU A 238 25.28 7.63 -16.59
CA LEU A 238 26.66 7.24 -16.24
C LEU A 238 27.54 6.95 -17.49
N SER A 239 27.03 7.19 -18.69
CA SER A 239 27.71 6.89 -19.96
C SER A 239 27.96 5.38 -20.18
N ARG A 240 27.26 4.50 -19.43
CA ARG A 240 27.25 3.05 -19.64
C ARG A 240 26.24 2.68 -20.72
N LEU A 241 26.49 3.17 -21.94
CA LEU A 241 25.49 3.22 -22.99
C LEU A 241 25.05 1.84 -23.47
N GLN A 242 25.98 0.86 -23.58
CA GLN A 242 25.62 -0.50 -23.98
C GLN A 242 24.78 -1.18 -22.92
N ASP A 243 25.17 -1.07 -21.66
CA ASP A 243 24.40 -1.66 -20.54
C ASP A 243 22.98 -1.07 -20.46
N ALA A 244 22.85 0.24 -20.74
CA ALA A 244 21.55 0.92 -20.79
C ALA A 244 20.70 0.39 -21.95
N MET A 245 21.26 0.27 -23.16
CA MET A 245 20.57 -0.25 -24.35
C MET A 245 20.04 -1.67 -24.12
N ASP A 246 20.88 -2.55 -23.55
CA ASP A 246 20.52 -3.93 -23.22
C ASP A 246 19.43 -3.97 -22.15
N SER A 247 19.50 -3.08 -21.15
CA SER A 247 18.49 -2.96 -20.10
C SER A 247 17.16 -2.48 -20.65
N PHE A 248 17.14 -1.43 -21.48
CA PHE A 248 15.91 -0.98 -22.14
C PHE A 248 15.28 -2.08 -23.00
N THR A 249 16.10 -2.85 -23.71
CA THR A 249 15.60 -3.98 -24.53
C THR A 249 14.88 -5.01 -23.63
N ARG A 250 15.52 -5.43 -22.54
CA ARG A 250 14.91 -6.36 -21.58
C ARG A 250 13.61 -5.83 -20.96
N ILE A 251 13.54 -4.53 -20.65
CA ILE A 251 12.33 -3.90 -20.08
C ILE A 251 11.19 -3.96 -21.10
N ILE A 252 11.45 -3.61 -22.36
CA ILE A 252 10.47 -3.63 -23.45
C ILE A 252 9.88 -5.03 -23.66
N GLU A 253 10.74 -6.05 -23.60
CA GLU A 253 10.33 -7.45 -23.77
C GLU A 253 9.59 -8.00 -22.54
N ARG A 254 10.14 -7.78 -21.35
CA ARG A 254 9.65 -8.37 -20.11
C ARG A 254 8.37 -7.74 -19.60
N TYR A 255 8.22 -6.43 -19.78
CA TYR A 255 7.12 -5.65 -19.24
C TYR A 255 6.22 -5.06 -20.33
N ALA A 256 6.07 -5.77 -21.45
CA ALA A 256 5.25 -5.33 -22.57
C ALA A 256 3.84 -4.90 -22.14
N GLY A 257 3.39 -3.71 -22.57
CA GLY A 257 2.10 -3.14 -22.22
C GLY A 257 2.08 -2.31 -20.93
N THR A 258 3.23 -2.11 -20.27
CA THR A 258 3.35 -1.17 -19.14
C THR A 258 3.83 0.20 -19.61
N LEU A 259 3.61 1.23 -18.77
CA LEU A 259 4.13 2.58 -19.02
C LEU A 259 5.65 2.59 -19.07
N GLU A 260 6.31 1.79 -18.24
CA GLU A 260 7.76 1.69 -18.18
C GLU A 260 8.37 1.08 -19.46
N ALA A 261 7.68 0.09 -20.06
CA ALA A 261 8.10 -0.45 -21.34
C ALA A 261 7.96 0.56 -22.48
N ASP A 262 6.91 1.39 -22.45
CA ASP A 262 6.74 2.44 -23.45
C ASP A 262 7.75 3.57 -23.27
N GLU A 263 8.05 3.97 -22.02
CA GLU A 263 9.12 4.93 -21.72
C GLU A 263 10.49 4.36 -22.13
N ALA A 264 10.77 3.09 -21.86
CA ALA A 264 12.01 2.44 -22.28
C ALA A 264 12.22 2.44 -23.79
N LYS A 265 11.16 2.31 -24.61
CA LYS A 265 11.24 2.47 -26.07
C LYS A 265 11.70 3.86 -26.47
N VAL A 266 11.15 4.90 -25.82
CA VAL A 266 11.49 6.31 -26.06
C VAL A 266 12.96 6.57 -25.70
N GLU A 267 13.37 6.15 -24.50
CA GLU A 267 14.75 6.33 -24.01
C GLU A 267 15.77 5.58 -24.89
N LYS A 268 15.45 4.31 -25.26
CA LYS A 268 16.29 3.52 -26.16
C LYS A 268 16.48 4.21 -27.51
N ALA A 269 15.39 4.71 -28.11
CA ALA A 269 15.46 5.41 -29.40
C ALA A 269 16.24 6.71 -29.30
N ALA A 270 16.12 7.46 -28.20
CA ALA A 270 16.90 8.66 -27.94
C ALA A 270 18.42 8.34 -27.85
N LEU A 271 18.75 7.28 -27.10
CA LEU A 271 20.14 6.86 -26.91
C LEU A 271 20.77 6.36 -28.22
N ALA A 272 20.02 5.58 -29.03
CA ALA A 272 20.48 5.11 -30.35
C ALA A 272 20.85 6.28 -31.29
N LYS A 273 20.06 7.37 -31.30
CA LYS A 273 20.37 8.58 -32.08
C LYS A 273 21.66 9.25 -31.64
N LEU A 274 21.95 9.27 -30.32
CA LEU A 274 23.16 9.87 -29.78
C LEU A 274 24.42 9.05 -30.10
N THR A 275 24.29 7.73 -30.18
CA THR A 275 25.42 6.82 -30.43
C THR A 275 25.64 6.49 -31.91
N GLY A 276 24.74 6.94 -32.81
CA GLY A 276 24.80 6.57 -34.24
C GLY A 276 24.49 5.09 -34.49
N ALA A 277 23.98 4.37 -33.46
CA ALA A 277 23.54 2.97 -33.60
C ALA A 277 22.21 2.92 -34.36
N ALA A 278 22.03 1.91 -35.20
CA ALA A 278 20.74 1.66 -35.82
C ALA A 278 19.70 1.33 -34.74
N PRO A 279 18.45 1.76 -34.89
CA PRO A 279 17.38 1.57 -33.91
C PRO A 279 17.03 0.13 -33.64
#